data_4fadc007b8e52680cfabe880b3f9f71d
#
_entry.id   4fadc007b8e52680cfabe880b3f9f71d
#
_cell.length_a   1.000
_cell.length_b   1.000
_cell.length_c   1.000
_cell.angle_alpha   90.00
_cell.angle_beta   90.00
_cell.angle_gamma   90.00
#
_symmetry.space_group_name_H-M   'P 1'
#
loop_
_entity.id
_entity.type
_entity.pdbx_description
1 polymer ?
#
loop_
_entity_poly.entity_id
_entity_poly.type
_entity_poly.pdbx_seq_one_letter_code
_entity_poly.pdbx_strand_id
1 'polypeptide(L)'
;MAKSAVLRTVAVEGRRVGRRTNAEYGRMRKYLTPAEVGLLIATAKKRGRYGQRDALAILMCYRHGLRVSELVALRWLQIAWEGTPRLTVERRKGSISGVAQALDKDEVRFLRQIQREQPAGTTHIFQGQRGAVDVDWFRRMLRRVGLECELPLVHPHQLRHSCGYALADKGRDLREIQLQLGHKSISNTVGYVDLRPSRLDRVWD
;
A
#
# COMPACT_ATOMS: atom_id res chain seq x y z
N MET A 1 -15.13 -13.93 38.50
CA MET A 1 -15.65 -12.55 38.42
C MET A 1 -14.64 -11.71 37.64
N ALA A 2 -14.86 -11.54 36.33
CA ALA A 2 -13.96 -10.77 35.44
C ALA A 2 -14.47 -9.33 35.35
N LYS A 3 -13.63 -8.36 35.72
CA LYS A 3 -13.93 -6.93 35.67
C LYS A 3 -13.82 -6.43 34.23
N SER A 4 -14.96 -5.96 33.73
CA SER A 4 -15.12 -5.23 32.47
C SER A 4 -14.26 -3.97 32.46
N ALA A 5 -13.35 -3.87 31.49
CA ALA A 5 -12.61 -2.66 31.24
C ALA A 5 -13.46 -1.72 30.39
N VAL A 6 -13.87 -0.60 30.96
CA VAL A 6 -14.63 0.47 30.34
C VAL A 6 -13.75 1.19 29.33
N LEU A 7 -14.12 1.11 28.05
CA LEU A 7 -13.55 1.92 26.97
C LEU A 7 -13.88 3.40 27.21
N ARG A 8 -12.87 4.20 27.58
CA ARG A 8 -12.99 5.65 27.63
C ARG A 8 -12.90 6.20 26.20
N THR A 9 -14.00 6.73 25.73
CA THR A 9 -14.08 7.53 24.50
C THR A 9 -13.34 8.83 24.73
N VAL A 10 -12.16 8.99 24.11
CA VAL A 10 -11.45 10.27 24.08
C VAL A 10 -12.02 11.08 22.94
N ALA A 11 -12.76 12.12 23.24
CA ALA A 11 -13.21 13.14 22.30
C ALA A 11 -11.97 13.86 21.73
N VAL A 12 -11.72 13.72 20.43
CA VAL A 12 -10.63 14.44 19.74
C VAL A 12 -11.18 15.78 19.27
N GLU A 13 -10.95 16.84 20.06
CA GLU A 13 -11.11 18.22 19.62
C GLU A 13 -10.33 18.49 18.34
N GLY A 14 -10.97 19.20 17.40
CA GLY A 14 -10.49 19.52 16.06
C GLY A 14 -9.22 20.38 16.00
N ARG A 15 -8.07 19.86 16.45
CA ARG A 15 -6.77 20.49 16.23
C ARG A 15 -6.34 20.31 14.78
N ARG A 16 -6.12 21.42 14.05
CA ARG A 16 -5.36 21.43 12.80
C ARG A 16 -3.98 20.84 13.08
N VAL A 17 -3.77 19.59 12.66
CA VAL A 17 -2.45 18.94 12.79
C VAL A 17 -1.52 19.63 11.80
N GLY A 18 -0.58 20.42 12.31
CA GLY A 18 0.46 21.08 11.53
C GLY A 18 1.29 20.10 10.70
N ARG A 19 1.96 20.61 9.67
CA ARG A 19 2.89 19.82 8.84
C ARG A 19 3.98 19.26 9.74
N ARG A 20 4.11 17.94 9.82
CA ARG A 20 5.10 17.26 10.66
C ARG A 20 6.51 17.61 10.23
N THR A 21 7.42 17.69 11.21
CA THR A 21 8.83 17.90 10.98
C THR A 21 9.54 16.60 10.56
N ASN A 22 10.70 16.71 9.90
CA ASN A 22 11.52 15.55 9.55
C ASN A 22 11.96 14.74 10.79
N ALA A 23 12.10 15.38 11.96
CA ALA A 23 12.43 14.72 13.22
C ALA A 23 11.30 13.83 13.75
N GLU A 24 10.04 14.19 13.54
CA GLU A 24 8.88 13.36 13.89
C GLU A 24 8.78 12.14 12.97
N TYR A 25 9.06 12.30 11.66
CA TYR A 25 9.15 11.17 10.73
C TYR A 25 10.30 10.21 11.07
N GLY A 26 11.44 10.71 11.55
CA GLY A 26 12.60 9.88 11.91
C GLY A 26 12.38 8.96 13.12
N ARG A 27 11.44 9.29 14.03
CA ARG A 27 11.05 8.46 15.18
C ARG A 27 9.97 7.43 14.86
N MET A 28 9.41 7.47 13.65
CA MET A 28 8.33 6.57 13.25
C MET A 28 8.88 5.26 12.72
N ARG A 29 8.19 4.17 13.03
CA ARG A 29 8.48 2.89 12.38
C ARG A 29 8.34 3.02 10.86
N LYS A 30 9.39 2.60 10.14
CA LYS A 30 9.49 2.76 8.68
C LYS A 30 8.47 1.94 7.89
N TYR A 31 7.92 0.87 8.47
CA TYR A 31 7.00 -0.06 7.80
C TYR A 31 5.90 -0.54 8.75
N LEU A 32 4.86 -1.11 8.18
CA LEU A 32 3.74 -1.76 8.86
C LEU A 32 3.90 -3.28 8.77
N THR A 33 3.46 -4.00 9.80
CA THR A 33 3.36 -5.45 9.75
C THR A 33 2.27 -5.90 8.78
N PRO A 34 2.30 -7.15 8.27
CA PRO A 34 1.22 -7.69 7.45
C PRO A 34 -0.15 -7.65 8.14
N ALA A 35 -0.20 -7.84 9.46
CA ALA A 35 -1.43 -7.76 10.25
C ALA A 35 -2.02 -6.34 10.27
N GLU A 36 -1.18 -5.31 10.44
CA GLU A 36 -1.62 -3.90 10.40
C GLU A 36 -2.10 -3.49 9.01
N VAL A 37 -1.42 -3.95 7.95
CA VAL A 37 -1.89 -3.72 6.57
C VAL A 37 -3.24 -4.42 6.35
N GLY A 38 -3.40 -5.66 6.84
CA GLY A 38 -4.66 -6.39 6.80
C GLY A 38 -5.79 -5.64 7.52
N LEU A 39 -5.50 -5.07 8.69
CA LEU A 39 -6.46 -4.25 9.46
C LEU A 39 -6.87 -2.99 8.69
N LEU A 40 -5.91 -2.27 8.09
CA LEU A 40 -6.21 -1.09 7.24
C LEU A 40 -7.12 -1.45 6.07
N ILE A 41 -6.84 -2.56 5.36
CA ILE A 41 -7.66 -3.04 4.24
C ILE A 41 -9.08 -3.40 4.70
N ALA A 42 -9.20 -4.15 5.79
CA ALA A 42 -10.50 -4.55 6.35
C ALA A 42 -11.34 -3.35 6.80
N THR A 43 -10.71 -2.37 7.44
CA THR A 43 -11.35 -1.13 7.89
C THR A 43 -11.77 -0.27 6.70
N ALA A 44 -10.89 -0.07 5.71
CA ALA A 44 -11.23 0.66 4.50
C ALA A 44 -12.42 0.05 3.77
N LYS A 45 -12.47 -1.30 3.66
CA LYS A 45 -13.55 -2.03 2.98
C LYS A 45 -14.93 -1.76 3.57
N LYS A 46 -15.03 -1.53 4.88
CA LYS A 46 -16.29 -1.26 5.58
C LYS A 46 -16.80 0.17 5.41
N ARG A 47 -16.02 1.07 4.80
CA ARG A 47 -16.31 2.51 4.72
C ARG A 47 -17.14 2.88 3.50
N GLY A 48 -18.45 2.91 3.67
CA GLY A 48 -19.39 3.51 2.72
C GLY A 48 -19.23 3.06 1.26
N ARG A 49 -19.72 3.87 0.34
CA ARG A 49 -19.83 3.57 -1.11
C ARG A 49 -18.51 3.17 -1.76
N TYR A 50 -17.40 3.76 -1.35
CA TYR A 50 -16.09 3.56 -2.00
C TYR A 50 -15.16 2.61 -1.22
N GLY A 51 -15.66 1.88 -0.25
CA GLY A 51 -14.85 1.01 0.61
C GLY A 51 -14.04 -0.04 -0.15
N GLN A 52 -14.62 -0.66 -1.17
CA GLN A 52 -13.91 -1.64 -2.02
C GLN A 52 -12.74 -1.00 -2.77
N ARG A 53 -12.96 0.19 -3.36
CA ARG A 53 -11.92 0.96 -4.05
C ARG A 53 -10.79 1.34 -3.10
N ASP A 54 -11.13 1.83 -1.91
CA ASP A 54 -10.17 2.30 -0.91
C ASP A 54 -9.33 1.13 -0.37
N ALA A 55 -9.97 -0.02 -0.12
CA ALA A 55 -9.30 -1.27 0.26
C ALA A 55 -8.34 -1.77 -0.83
N LEU A 56 -8.78 -1.77 -2.10
CA LEU A 56 -7.93 -2.15 -3.22
C LEU A 56 -6.74 -1.20 -3.37
N ALA A 57 -6.94 0.10 -3.20
CA ALA A 57 -5.86 1.09 -3.29
C ALA A 57 -4.76 0.83 -2.24
N ILE A 58 -5.13 0.51 -1.00
CA ILE A 58 -4.18 0.12 0.05
C ILE A 58 -3.47 -1.17 -0.32
N LEU A 59 -4.23 -2.20 -0.76
CA LEU A 59 -3.70 -3.51 -1.13
C LEU A 59 -2.67 -3.41 -2.27
N MET A 60 -3.00 -2.71 -3.35
CA MET A 60 -2.10 -2.54 -4.50
C MET A 60 -0.87 -1.69 -4.14
N CYS A 61 -1.03 -0.64 -3.33
CA CYS A 61 0.11 0.14 -2.85
C CYS A 61 1.09 -0.74 -2.06
N TYR A 62 0.58 -1.63 -1.21
CA TYR A 62 1.37 -2.58 -0.43
C TYR A 62 1.99 -3.69 -1.30
N ARG A 63 1.21 -4.44 -2.08
CA ARG A 63 1.69 -5.63 -2.82
C ARG A 63 2.63 -5.29 -3.96
N HIS A 64 2.35 -4.21 -4.69
CA HIS A 64 3.15 -3.77 -5.84
C HIS A 64 4.17 -2.70 -5.49
N GLY A 65 4.24 -2.29 -4.22
CA GLY A 65 5.18 -1.28 -3.75
C GLY A 65 5.04 0.04 -4.50
N LEU A 66 3.80 0.44 -4.87
CA LEU A 66 3.55 1.63 -5.67
C LEU A 66 3.84 2.92 -4.90
N ARG A 67 4.42 3.90 -5.58
CA ARG A 67 4.35 5.28 -5.08
C ARG A 67 2.92 5.78 -5.24
N VAL A 68 2.49 6.68 -4.36
CA VAL A 68 1.12 7.21 -4.41
C VAL A 68 0.78 7.83 -5.76
N SER A 69 1.72 8.50 -6.42
CA SER A 69 1.54 9.06 -7.76
C SER A 69 1.41 7.99 -8.85
N GLU A 70 2.05 6.84 -8.69
CA GLU A 70 1.91 5.69 -9.58
C GLU A 70 0.54 5.02 -9.37
N LEU A 71 0.12 4.86 -8.11
CA LEU A 71 -1.17 4.29 -7.76
C LEU A 71 -2.35 5.06 -8.36
N VAL A 72 -2.41 6.38 -8.15
CA VAL A 72 -3.54 7.19 -8.63
C VAL A 72 -3.58 7.32 -10.16
N ALA A 73 -2.43 7.15 -10.82
CA ALA A 73 -2.30 7.18 -12.27
C ALA A 73 -2.59 5.84 -12.96
N LEU A 74 -2.87 4.77 -12.21
CA LEU A 74 -3.13 3.45 -12.79
C LEU A 74 -4.34 3.47 -13.74
N ARG A 75 -4.15 2.86 -14.91
CA ARG A 75 -5.16 2.74 -15.97
C ARG A 75 -5.50 1.30 -16.25
N TRP A 76 -6.71 1.04 -16.74
CA TRP A 76 -7.17 -0.29 -17.11
C TRP A 76 -6.29 -0.96 -18.17
N LEU A 77 -5.75 -0.18 -19.11
CA LEU A 77 -4.85 -0.68 -20.17
C LEU A 77 -3.54 -1.29 -19.64
N GLN A 78 -3.17 -0.99 -18.38
CA GLN A 78 -1.98 -1.55 -17.74
C GLN A 78 -2.23 -2.95 -17.17
N ILE A 79 -3.46 -3.46 -17.23
CA ILE A 79 -3.81 -4.81 -16.78
C ILE A 79 -3.98 -5.72 -17.98
N ALA A 80 -3.10 -6.72 -18.09
CA ALA A 80 -3.28 -7.85 -18.98
C ALA A 80 -4.14 -8.91 -18.28
N TRP A 81 -5.28 -9.27 -18.88
CA TRP A 81 -6.24 -10.21 -18.32
C TRP A 81 -6.07 -11.65 -18.81
N GLU A 82 -5.34 -11.84 -19.90
CA GLU A 82 -5.13 -13.15 -20.51
C GLU A 82 -4.14 -13.99 -19.70
N GLY A 83 -4.46 -15.29 -19.56
CA GLY A 83 -3.67 -16.21 -18.75
C GLY A 83 -3.63 -15.81 -17.28
N THR A 84 -2.42 -15.69 -16.70
CA THR A 84 -2.24 -15.15 -15.35
C THR A 84 -2.35 -13.62 -15.39
N PRO A 85 -3.38 -13.01 -14.77
CA PRO A 85 -3.54 -11.56 -14.79
C PRO A 85 -2.31 -10.83 -14.25
N ARG A 86 -1.88 -9.77 -14.94
CA ARG A 86 -0.68 -9.03 -14.61
C ARG A 86 -0.93 -7.51 -14.69
N LEU A 87 -0.28 -6.79 -13.79
CA LEU A 87 -0.20 -5.34 -13.78
C LEU A 87 1.17 -4.89 -14.31
N THR A 88 1.19 -4.09 -15.36
CA THR A 88 2.41 -3.41 -15.83
C THR A 88 2.49 -2.04 -15.19
N VAL A 89 3.50 -1.83 -14.33
CA VAL A 89 3.65 -0.56 -13.60
C VAL A 89 4.54 0.39 -14.39
N GLU A 90 3.97 1.53 -14.78
CA GLU A 90 4.75 2.66 -15.32
C GLU A 90 5.35 3.44 -14.17
N ARG A 91 6.67 3.30 -13.99
CA ARG A 91 7.41 3.97 -12.93
C ARG A 91 7.84 5.37 -13.37
N ARG A 92 8.01 6.27 -12.41
CA ARG A 92 8.51 7.62 -12.67
C ARG A 92 9.93 7.58 -13.29
N LYS A 93 10.26 8.64 -14.06
CA LYS A 93 11.60 8.86 -14.65
C LYS A 93 12.70 8.58 -13.62
N GLY A 94 13.71 7.78 -14.01
CA GLY A 94 14.78 7.35 -13.11
C GLY A 94 14.48 6.11 -12.26
N SER A 95 13.38 5.39 -12.53
CA SER A 95 13.05 4.09 -11.91
C SER A 95 13.02 3.00 -13.00
N ILE A 96 13.15 1.73 -12.61
CA ILE A 96 12.92 0.58 -13.50
C ILE A 96 11.42 0.50 -13.78
N SER A 97 11.03 0.57 -15.05
CA SER A 97 9.64 0.60 -15.50
C SER A 97 9.30 -0.60 -16.38
N GLY A 98 8.01 -0.85 -16.62
CA GLY A 98 7.55 -1.89 -17.53
C GLY A 98 7.60 -3.31 -16.98
N VAL A 99 7.91 -3.49 -15.70
CA VAL A 99 7.89 -4.82 -15.06
C VAL A 99 6.45 -5.28 -14.86
N ALA A 100 6.07 -6.38 -15.51
CA ALA A 100 4.76 -7.00 -15.35
C ALA A 100 4.71 -7.84 -14.06
N GLN A 101 3.85 -7.46 -13.14
CA GLN A 101 3.69 -8.07 -11.83
C GLN A 101 2.40 -8.89 -11.79
N ALA A 102 2.44 -10.14 -11.31
CA ALA A 102 1.26 -10.96 -11.20
C ALA A 102 0.26 -10.38 -10.19
N LEU A 103 -1.02 -10.43 -10.54
CA LEU A 103 -2.13 -10.07 -9.66
C LEU A 103 -2.66 -11.30 -8.95
N ASP A 104 -2.87 -11.20 -7.64
CA ASP A 104 -3.49 -12.27 -6.85
C ASP A 104 -5.01 -12.33 -7.05
N LYS A 105 -5.61 -13.46 -6.69
CA LYS A 105 -7.06 -13.70 -6.83
C LYS A 105 -7.92 -12.61 -6.19
N ASP A 106 -7.51 -12.09 -5.03
CA ASP A 106 -8.23 -11.02 -4.34
C ASP A 106 -8.17 -9.70 -5.11
N GLU A 107 -7.02 -9.35 -5.67
CA GLU A 107 -6.84 -8.14 -6.48
C GLU A 107 -7.68 -8.22 -7.75
N VAL A 108 -7.64 -9.37 -8.43
CA VAL A 108 -8.45 -9.64 -9.63
C VAL A 108 -9.95 -9.49 -9.32
N ARG A 109 -10.41 -10.04 -8.18
CA ARG A 109 -11.80 -9.93 -7.75
C ARG A 109 -12.22 -8.48 -7.53
N PHE A 110 -11.41 -7.69 -6.79
CA PHE A 110 -11.67 -6.28 -6.55
C PHE A 110 -11.63 -5.45 -7.83
N LEU A 111 -10.63 -5.66 -8.68
CA LEU A 111 -10.49 -4.97 -9.96
C LEU A 111 -11.69 -5.21 -10.86
N ARG A 112 -12.12 -6.46 -11.03
CA ARG A 112 -13.30 -6.80 -11.83
C ARG A 112 -14.59 -6.21 -11.26
N GLN A 113 -14.73 -6.16 -9.94
CA GLN A 113 -15.88 -5.52 -9.31
C GLN A 113 -15.90 -4.02 -9.61
N ILE A 114 -14.79 -3.31 -9.37
CA ILE A 114 -14.70 -1.87 -9.63
C ILE A 114 -14.92 -1.55 -11.11
N GLN A 115 -14.37 -2.37 -12.01
CA GLN A 115 -14.56 -2.19 -13.46
C GLN A 115 -16.04 -2.25 -13.87
N ARG A 116 -16.82 -3.16 -13.28
CA ARG A 116 -18.26 -3.27 -13.53
C ARG A 116 -19.08 -2.10 -12.98
N GLU A 117 -18.59 -1.49 -11.88
CA GLU A 117 -19.27 -0.37 -11.22
C GLU A 117 -18.94 0.98 -11.86
N GLN A 118 -17.93 1.04 -12.71
CA GLN A 118 -17.52 2.27 -13.40
C GLN A 118 -18.28 2.47 -14.72
N PRO A 119 -18.50 3.74 -15.11
CA PRO A 119 -19.05 4.05 -16.44
C PRO A 119 -18.17 3.50 -17.56
N ALA A 120 -18.82 3.10 -18.68
CA ALA A 120 -18.10 2.67 -19.89
C ALA A 120 -17.14 3.78 -20.36
N GLY A 121 -15.96 3.38 -20.87
CA GLY A 121 -14.93 4.32 -21.31
C GLY A 121 -14.06 4.92 -20.19
N THR A 122 -14.31 4.56 -18.93
CA THR A 122 -13.44 4.99 -17.83
C THR A 122 -12.02 4.43 -18.02
N THR A 123 -11.01 5.32 -18.03
CA THR A 123 -9.62 4.94 -18.29
C THR A 123 -8.83 4.62 -17.02
N HIS A 124 -9.07 5.35 -15.92
CA HIS A 124 -8.36 5.18 -14.66
C HIS A 124 -9.05 4.16 -13.75
N ILE A 125 -8.26 3.35 -13.04
CA ILE A 125 -8.76 2.34 -12.11
C ILE A 125 -9.42 3.00 -10.89
N PHE A 126 -8.80 4.03 -10.34
CA PHE A 126 -9.28 4.71 -9.15
C PHE A 126 -10.05 5.97 -9.51
N GLN A 127 -11.37 5.90 -9.35
CA GLN A 127 -12.31 6.99 -9.65
C GLN A 127 -12.99 7.48 -8.36
N GLY A 128 -13.19 8.79 -8.28
CA GLY A 128 -14.05 9.46 -7.32
C GLY A 128 -15.33 9.98 -7.97
N GLN A 129 -16.06 10.81 -7.26
CA GLN A 129 -17.30 11.42 -7.74
C GLN A 129 -17.08 12.38 -8.92
N ARG A 130 -15.91 13.02 -8.97
CA ARG A 130 -15.54 14.05 -9.96
C ARG A 130 -14.49 13.58 -10.98
N GLY A 131 -14.37 12.27 -11.20
CA GLY A 131 -13.36 11.68 -12.09
C GLY A 131 -12.21 11.00 -11.34
N ALA A 132 -11.05 10.88 -11.99
CA ALA A 132 -9.88 10.22 -11.41
C ALA A 132 -9.47 10.87 -10.07
N VAL A 133 -9.07 10.02 -9.12
CA VAL A 133 -8.62 10.49 -7.80
C VAL A 133 -7.19 11.05 -7.88
N ASP A 134 -6.85 11.89 -6.92
CA ASP A 134 -5.52 12.50 -6.80
C ASP A 134 -4.69 11.92 -5.63
N VAL A 135 -3.44 12.37 -5.54
CA VAL A 135 -2.51 11.96 -4.47
C VAL A 135 -3.04 12.35 -3.08
N ASP A 136 -3.70 13.50 -2.96
CA ASP A 136 -4.20 13.98 -1.68
C ASP A 136 -5.44 13.23 -1.22
N TRP A 137 -6.25 12.73 -2.18
CA TRP A 137 -7.32 11.79 -1.84
C TRP A 137 -6.76 10.57 -1.10
N PHE A 138 -5.72 9.89 -1.67
CA PHE A 138 -5.16 8.69 -1.05
C PHE A 138 -4.55 8.98 0.33
N ARG A 139 -3.84 10.09 0.47
CA ARG A 139 -3.27 10.51 1.75
C ARG A 139 -4.35 10.75 2.81
N ARG A 140 -5.42 11.48 2.44
CA ARG A 140 -6.54 11.76 3.35
C ARG A 140 -7.31 10.49 3.72
N MET A 141 -7.56 9.63 2.75
CA MET A 141 -8.22 8.34 2.95
C MET A 141 -7.40 7.45 3.90
N LEU A 142 -6.12 7.25 3.60
CA LEU A 142 -5.23 6.40 4.39
C LEU A 142 -5.08 6.92 5.83
N ARG A 143 -4.99 8.24 6.01
CA ARG A 143 -4.93 8.85 7.34
C ARG A 143 -6.21 8.59 8.15
N ARG A 144 -7.39 8.72 7.54
CA ARG A 144 -8.67 8.47 8.21
C ARG A 144 -8.81 7.00 8.62
N VAL A 145 -8.47 6.08 7.71
CA VAL A 145 -8.47 4.64 8.00
C VAL A 145 -7.45 4.31 9.10
N GLY A 146 -6.26 4.91 9.04
CA GLY A 146 -5.23 4.73 10.06
C GLY A 146 -5.66 5.17 11.46
N LEU A 147 -6.39 6.29 11.58
CA LEU A 147 -6.93 6.75 12.86
C LEU A 147 -7.93 5.75 13.46
N GLU A 148 -8.78 5.14 12.63
CA GLU A 148 -9.74 4.10 13.09
C GLU A 148 -9.05 2.79 13.49
N CYS A 149 -7.85 2.55 12.98
CA CYS A 149 -7.03 1.38 13.31
C CYS A 149 -6.02 1.65 14.44
N GLU A 150 -6.10 2.80 15.12
CA GLU A 150 -5.10 3.23 16.13
C GLU A 150 -3.67 3.35 15.55
N LEU A 151 -3.57 3.58 14.23
CA LEU A 151 -2.34 3.81 13.47
C LEU A 151 -2.27 5.27 12.97
N PRO A 152 -2.23 6.28 13.85
CA PRO A 152 -2.47 7.68 13.49
C PRO A 152 -1.39 8.29 12.56
N LEU A 153 -0.25 7.63 12.44
CA LEU A 153 0.91 8.12 11.69
C LEU A 153 1.10 7.44 10.34
N VAL A 154 0.12 6.61 9.93
CA VAL A 154 0.20 5.88 8.67
C VAL A 154 0.28 6.82 7.47
N HIS A 155 1.18 6.51 6.54
CA HIS A 155 1.39 7.27 5.30
C HIS A 155 1.80 6.35 4.13
N PRO A 156 1.64 6.79 2.86
CA PRO A 156 1.82 5.92 1.69
C PRO A 156 3.19 5.25 1.57
N HIS A 157 4.27 5.96 1.96
CA HIS A 157 5.61 5.39 1.90
C HIS A 157 5.81 4.21 2.85
N GLN A 158 5.10 4.17 3.99
CA GLN A 158 5.15 3.00 4.88
C GLN A 158 4.60 1.75 4.20
N LEU A 159 3.49 1.85 3.45
CA LEU A 159 2.95 0.72 2.68
C LEU A 159 3.96 0.20 1.65
N ARG A 160 4.65 1.09 0.96
CA ARG A 160 5.70 0.71 0.01
C ARG A 160 6.91 0.09 0.72
N HIS A 161 7.34 0.62 1.86
CA HIS A 161 8.39 0.00 2.67
C HIS A 161 7.95 -1.37 3.18
N SER A 162 6.70 -1.50 3.62
CA SER A 162 6.12 -2.78 4.05
C SER A 162 6.15 -3.83 2.95
N CYS A 163 5.97 -3.46 1.67
CA CYS A 163 6.18 -4.34 0.52
C CYS A 163 7.61 -4.91 0.51
N GLY A 164 8.62 -4.04 0.59
CA GLY A 164 10.02 -4.45 0.57
C GLY A 164 10.37 -5.41 1.71
N TYR A 165 9.93 -5.06 2.95
CA TYR A 165 10.15 -5.93 4.10
C TYR A 165 9.40 -7.26 3.99
N ALA A 166 8.15 -7.28 3.54
CA ALA A 166 7.38 -8.50 3.37
C ALA A 166 7.98 -9.45 2.31
N LEU A 167 8.55 -8.90 1.24
CA LEU A 167 9.26 -9.68 0.22
C LEU A 167 10.57 -10.25 0.77
N ALA A 168 11.35 -9.44 1.49
CA ALA A 168 12.54 -9.90 2.17
C ALA A 168 12.20 -11.00 3.20
N ASP A 169 11.06 -10.89 3.92
CA ASP A 169 10.56 -11.88 4.87
C ASP A 169 10.19 -13.21 4.21
N LYS A 170 9.74 -13.19 2.99
CA LYS A 170 9.45 -14.36 2.18
C LYS A 170 10.70 -14.96 1.51
N GLY A 171 11.88 -14.47 1.84
CA GLY A 171 13.14 -14.96 1.27
C GLY A 171 13.40 -14.55 -0.18
N ARG A 172 12.67 -13.54 -0.71
CA ARG A 172 12.93 -13.04 -2.07
C ARG A 172 14.32 -12.43 -2.15
N ASP A 173 14.99 -12.63 -3.27
CA ASP A 173 16.30 -12.05 -3.48
C ASP A 173 16.26 -10.53 -3.65
N LEU A 174 17.43 -9.91 -3.49
CA LEU A 174 17.55 -8.47 -3.53
C LEU A 174 17.17 -7.86 -4.90
N ARG A 175 17.43 -8.59 -6.00
CA ARG A 175 17.07 -8.17 -7.36
C ARG A 175 15.58 -8.26 -7.61
N GLU A 176 14.92 -9.31 -7.13
CA GLU A 176 13.45 -9.43 -7.19
C GLU A 176 12.80 -8.26 -6.45
N ILE A 177 13.27 -7.92 -5.23
CA ILE A 177 12.77 -6.78 -4.45
C ILE A 177 13.03 -5.46 -5.19
N GLN A 178 14.23 -5.30 -5.78
CA GLN A 178 14.59 -4.13 -6.57
C GLN A 178 13.62 -3.93 -7.75
N LEU A 179 13.37 -4.99 -8.52
CA LEU A 179 12.45 -4.98 -9.67
C LEU A 179 11.01 -4.69 -9.23
N GLN A 180 10.53 -5.37 -8.18
CA GLN A 180 9.18 -5.16 -7.64
C GLN A 180 8.96 -3.70 -7.23
N LEU A 181 9.92 -3.10 -6.55
CA LEU A 181 9.86 -1.71 -6.13
C LEU A 181 10.23 -0.71 -7.23
N GLY A 182 10.89 -1.14 -8.31
CA GLY A 182 11.37 -0.27 -9.38
C GLY A 182 12.49 0.66 -8.92
N HIS A 183 13.37 0.21 -8.04
CA HIS A 183 14.53 0.99 -7.61
C HIS A 183 15.63 0.97 -8.67
N LYS A 184 16.08 2.15 -9.13
CA LYS A 184 17.20 2.26 -10.09
C LYS A 184 18.50 1.75 -9.48
N SER A 185 18.82 2.15 -8.25
CA SER A 185 19.98 1.67 -7.51
C SER A 185 19.60 0.56 -6.54
N ILE A 186 20.41 -0.49 -6.51
CA ILE A 186 20.26 -1.60 -5.58
C ILE A 186 20.47 -1.15 -4.13
N SER A 187 21.29 -0.12 -3.90
CA SER A 187 21.54 0.47 -2.57
C SER A 187 20.24 0.88 -1.85
N ASN A 188 19.22 1.30 -2.61
CA ASN A 188 17.91 1.64 -2.04
C ASN A 188 17.13 0.40 -1.58
N THR A 189 17.59 -0.80 -1.89
CA THR A 189 16.94 -2.07 -1.58
C THR A 189 17.68 -2.83 -0.47
N VAL A 190 18.99 -2.60 -0.33
CA VAL A 190 19.85 -3.29 0.66
C VAL A 190 19.27 -3.18 2.07
N GLY A 191 18.78 -2.03 2.48
CA GLY A 191 18.19 -1.80 3.81
C GLY A 191 16.99 -2.69 4.18
N TYR A 192 16.37 -3.40 3.23
CA TYR A 192 15.31 -4.38 3.53
C TYR A 192 15.88 -5.74 3.96
N VAL A 193 17.13 -6.01 3.63
CA VAL A 193 17.79 -7.31 3.85
C VAL A 193 18.72 -7.26 5.05
N ASP A 194 19.38 -6.10 5.29
CA ASP A 194 20.42 -5.93 6.33
C ASP A 194 19.89 -6.05 7.77
N LEU A 195 18.59 -5.97 8.00
CA LEU A 195 17.99 -5.98 9.33
C LEU A 195 17.66 -7.38 9.86
N ARG A 196 18.28 -8.45 9.30
CA ARG A 196 17.99 -9.83 9.72
C ARG A 196 19.21 -10.61 10.17
N PRO A 197 19.47 -10.65 11.48
CA PRO A 197 20.44 -11.60 12.07
C PRO A 197 20.11 -13.06 11.69
N SER A 198 18.83 -13.44 11.65
CA SER A 198 18.37 -14.80 11.39
C SER A 198 18.73 -15.39 10.00
N ARG A 199 19.19 -14.58 9.05
CA ARG A 199 19.72 -15.10 7.78
C ARG A 199 21.10 -15.71 7.93
N LEU A 200 21.85 -15.32 8.96
CA LEU A 200 23.17 -15.87 9.23
C LEU A 200 23.11 -17.14 10.09
N ASP A 201 21.97 -17.40 10.75
CA ASP A 201 21.78 -18.53 11.64
C ASP A 201 21.66 -19.89 10.89
N ARG A 202 21.49 -19.87 9.55
CA ARG A 202 21.30 -21.05 8.70
C ARG A 202 22.16 -21.05 7.44
N VAL A 203 23.35 -20.46 7.50
CA VAL A 203 24.24 -20.38 6.33
C VAL A 203 24.86 -21.73 5.98
N TRP A 204 24.87 -22.70 6.91
CA TRP A 204 25.55 -23.97 6.79
C TRP A 204 24.63 -25.20 6.98
N ASP A 205 23.29 -24.99 7.04
CA ASP A 205 22.29 -26.08 7.09
C ASP A 205 21.90 -26.56 5.63
#